data_f883dc2c14f10df9fb36164ca7b755d8
#
_entry.id   f883dc2c14f10df9fb36164ca7b755d8
#
_cell.length_a   1.000
_cell.length_b   1.000
_cell.length_c   1.000
_cell.angle_alpha   90.00
_cell.angle_beta   90.00
_cell.angle_gamma   90.00
#
_symmetry.space_group_name_H-M   'P 1'
#
loop_
_entity.id
_entity.type
_entity.pdbx_description
1 polymer ?
#
loop_
_entity_poly.entity_id
_entity_poly.type
_entity_poly.pdbx_seq_one_letter_code
_entity_poly.pdbx_strand_id
1 'polypeptide(L)'
;MKKLLGILVLGLMFCNYALAKSTKIDIKSFKVTKPIGLLDFNARRAELKSDPEFANKICTSNFYTLPKQRAASSVEVVGHGTQYTIYNMPNPFDGDILWMDGQVSGWLRTGDNAYLKTLRDWMLASANAGSLTKLVPDPDEELFTDPLFNLRFTLKTTFVAYDLLRQTKFLKPEENQKILDWLAPIVKNSDRRSCESKGKCKPDSKPGEHWTLHDYTTLMLWGAVSGDNYYFQRGTKMYVKSLRSLSSKGASKEVKKKKHRALQKQNENVGYFVMLAEIAANQGYDLY
;
A
#
# COMPACT_ATOMS: atom_id res chain seq x y z
N MET A 1 9.03 -16.13 -24.32
CA MET A 1 9.18 -16.16 -22.86
C MET A 1 8.09 -15.41 -22.08
N LYS A 2 7.61 -14.22 -22.52
CA LYS A 2 6.59 -13.42 -21.77
C LYS A 2 5.22 -14.11 -21.60
N LYS A 3 4.77 -14.93 -22.55
CA LYS A 3 3.51 -15.69 -22.43
C LYS A 3 3.62 -16.88 -21.43
N LEU A 4 4.83 -17.42 -21.26
CA LEU A 4 5.08 -18.51 -20.30
C LEU A 4 5.02 -18.01 -18.84
N LEU A 5 5.50 -16.79 -18.58
CA LEU A 5 5.51 -16.21 -17.23
C LEU A 5 4.09 -15.96 -16.72
N GLY A 6 3.19 -15.45 -17.57
CA GLY A 6 1.79 -15.26 -17.20
C GLY A 6 1.05 -16.56 -16.90
N ILE A 7 1.36 -17.63 -17.63
CA ILE A 7 0.78 -18.97 -17.41
C ILE A 7 1.34 -19.61 -16.13
N LEU A 8 2.64 -19.40 -15.85
CA LEU A 8 3.29 -19.88 -14.62
C LEU A 8 2.72 -19.21 -13.38
N VAL A 9 2.52 -17.89 -13.40
CA VAL A 9 1.90 -17.15 -12.27
C VAL A 9 0.46 -17.59 -12.04
N LEU A 10 -0.33 -17.77 -13.10
CA LEU A 10 -1.68 -18.33 -12.99
C LEU A 10 -1.66 -19.79 -12.51
N GLY A 11 -0.76 -20.62 -13.00
CA GLY A 11 -0.62 -22.01 -12.58
C GLY A 11 -0.22 -22.15 -11.10
N LEU A 12 0.72 -21.34 -10.64
CA LEU A 12 1.15 -21.29 -9.23
C LEU A 12 0.01 -20.81 -8.29
N MET A 13 -0.79 -19.84 -8.72
CA MET A 13 -1.99 -19.44 -7.95
C MET A 13 -3.01 -20.56 -7.82
N PHE A 14 -3.17 -21.42 -8.83
CA PHE A 14 -4.11 -22.55 -8.78
C PHE A 14 -3.60 -23.71 -7.91
N CYS A 15 -2.31 -24.01 -7.90
CA CYS A 15 -1.73 -25.03 -7.01
C CYS A 15 -1.82 -24.63 -5.55
N ASN A 16 -1.55 -23.37 -5.22
CA ASN A 16 -1.62 -22.87 -3.84
C ASN A 16 -3.07 -22.68 -3.34
N TYR A 17 -4.06 -22.54 -4.23
CA TYR A 17 -5.47 -22.51 -3.85
C TYR A 17 -5.94 -23.81 -3.15
N ALA A 18 -5.50 -24.96 -3.63
CA ALA A 18 -5.82 -26.25 -3.01
C ALA A 18 -5.11 -26.41 -1.65
N LEU A 19 -3.85 -25.99 -1.56
CA LEU A 19 -3.06 -25.99 -0.32
C LEU A 19 -3.64 -25.02 0.71
N ALA A 20 -4.00 -23.78 0.33
CA ALA A 20 -4.57 -22.78 1.22
C ALA A 20 -5.93 -23.20 1.83
N LYS A 21 -6.68 -24.04 1.15
CA LYS A 21 -7.96 -24.59 1.69
C LYS A 21 -7.76 -25.68 2.74
N SER A 22 -6.70 -26.47 2.62
CA SER A 22 -6.50 -27.68 3.46
C SER A 22 -5.58 -27.45 4.65
N THR A 23 -4.66 -26.49 4.58
CA THR A 23 -3.64 -26.28 5.60
C THR A 23 -4.07 -25.25 6.64
N LYS A 24 -3.97 -25.62 7.92
CA LYS A 24 -4.16 -24.70 9.04
C LYS A 24 -2.90 -23.84 9.17
N ILE A 25 -2.95 -22.61 8.63
CA ILE A 25 -1.84 -21.65 8.72
C ILE A 25 -1.86 -21.00 10.12
N ASP A 26 -0.78 -21.14 10.86
CA ASP A 26 -0.61 -20.45 12.14
C ASP A 26 -0.20 -18.99 11.91
N ILE A 27 -1.16 -18.09 11.94
CA ILE A 27 -0.94 -16.66 11.73
C ILE A 27 -0.01 -16.04 12.78
N LYS A 28 0.04 -16.61 14.01
CA LYS A 28 0.89 -16.08 15.09
C LYS A 28 2.38 -16.33 14.85
N SER A 29 2.72 -17.29 13.99
CA SER A 29 4.11 -17.55 13.61
C SER A 29 4.69 -16.48 12.68
N PHE A 30 3.84 -15.70 12.01
CA PHE A 30 4.25 -14.63 11.12
C PHE A 30 4.69 -13.40 11.92
N LYS A 31 5.95 -13.02 11.80
CA LYS A 31 6.56 -11.89 12.51
C LYS A 31 7.36 -11.03 11.54
N VAL A 32 7.48 -9.78 11.85
CA VAL A 32 8.42 -8.89 11.15
C VAL A 32 9.84 -9.28 11.54
N THR A 33 10.63 -9.67 10.56
CA THR A 33 12.01 -10.19 10.75
C THR A 33 13.06 -9.23 10.19
N LYS A 34 12.66 -8.39 9.23
CA LYS A 34 13.54 -7.45 8.53
C LYS A 34 12.88 -6.08 8.43
N PRO A 35 13.64 -5.01 8.43
CA PRO A 35 13.12 -3.67 8.22
C PRO A 35 12.89 -3.38 6.72
N ILE A 36 12.11 -4.21 6.05
CA ILE A 36 11.77 -4.10 4.62
C ILE A 36 10.25 -4.25 4.50
N GLY A 37 9.62 -3.28 3.88
CA GLY A 37 8.18 -3.30 3.61
C GLY A 37 7.83 -4.01 2.32
N LEU A 38 7.37 -3.24 1.33
CA LEU A 38 6.92 -3.78 0.04
C LEU A 38 8.09 -4.09 -0.91
N LEU A 39 9.18 -3.33 -0.82
CA LEU A 39 10.29 -3.38 -1.78
C LEU A 39 11.63 -3.31 -1.04
N ASP A 40 12.56 -4.19 -1.39
CA ASP A 40 13.97 -3.98 -1.07
C ASP A 40 14.55 -2.92 -2.03
N PHE A 41 14.60 -1.68 -1.55
CA PHE A 41 15.01 -0.54 -2.36
C PHE A 41 16.47 -0.63 -2.79
N ASN A 42 17.35 -1.16 -1.95
CA ASN A 42 18.76 -1.28 -2.27
C ASN A 42 18.98 -2.36 -3.33
N ALA A 43 18.35 -3.51 -3.20
CA ALA A 43 18.41 -4.57 -4.21
C ALA A 43 17.79 -4.11 -5.54
N ARG A 44 16.63 -3.45 -5.48
CA ARG A 44 15.96 -2.94 -6.68
C ARG A 44 16.79 -1.88 -7.41
N ARG A 45 17.43 -0.98 -6.65
CA ARG A 45 18.33 0.00 -7.23
C ARG A 45 19.55 -0.64 -7.89
N ALA A 46 20.14 -1.66 -7.26
CA ALA A 46 21.25 -2.39 -7.85
C ALA A 46 20.85 -3.06 -9.18
N GLU A 47 19.68 -3.68 -9.22
CA GLU A 47 19.11 -4.27 -10.44
C GLU A 47 18.93 -3.23 -11.56
N LEU A 48 18.29 -2.10 -11.27
CA LEU A 48 18.09 -1.03 -12.26
C LEU A 48 19.39 -0.43 -12.76
N LYS A 49 20.44 -0.38 -11.92
CA LYS A 49 21.76 0.09 -12.31
C LYS A 49 22.48 -0.90 -13.20
N SER A 50 22.27 -2.22 -12.98
CA SER A 50 22.91 -3.29 -13.75
C SER A 50 22.28 -3.52 -15.13
N ASP A 51 21.00 -3.14 -15.31
CA ASP A 51 20.25 -3.25 -16.56
C ASP A 51 19.59 -1.91 -16.95
N PRO A 52 20.35 -0.99 -17.60
CA PRO A 52 19.81 0.30 -18.03
C PRO A 52 18.67 0.19 -19.04
N GLU A 53 18.64 -0.86 -19.86
CA GLU A 53 17.56 -1.09 -20.83
C GLU A 53 16.26 -1.42 -20.11
N PHE A 54 16.32 -2.31 -19.13
CA PHE A 54 15.19 -2.63 -18.26
C PHE A 54 14.74 -1.40 -17.48
N ALA A 55 15.67 -0.65 -16.89
CA ALA A 55 15.38 0.60 -16.19
C ALA A 55 14.61 1.59 -17.08
N ASN A 56 15.05 1.77 -18.33
CA ASN A 56 14.37 2.65 -19.28
C ASN A 56 12.97 2.15 -19.66
N LYS A 57 12.73 0.85 -19.70
CA LYS A 57 11.42 0.28 -20.01
C LYS A 57 10.41 0.47 -18.88
N ILE A 58 10.84 0.35 -17.61
CA ILE A 58 9.93 0.41 -16.46
C ILE A 58 9.84 1.80 -15.83
N CYS A 59 10.87 2.62 -15.97
CA CYS A 59 10.92 3.97 -15.42
C CYS A 59 10.53 5.07 -16.42
N THR A 60 9.85 4.71 -17.51
CA THR A 60 9.35 5.67 -18.53
C THR A 60 8.10 6.42 -18.10
N SER A 61 7.59 6.16 -16.90
CA SER A 61 6.35 6.76 -16.46
C SER A 61 6.48 8.28 -16.27
N ASN A 62 5.39 8.99 -16.56
CA ASN A 62 5.23 10.42 -16.31
C ASN A 62 5.28 10.80 -14.82
N PHE A 63 5.51 9.82 -13.93
CA PHE A 63 5.61 10.01 -12.49
C PHE A 63 7.02 10.43 -12.03
N TYR A 64 8.01 10.34 -12.92
CA TYR A 64 9.36 10.83 -12.60
C TYR A 64 9.34 12.35 -12.57
N THR A 65 9.59 12.91 -11.41
CA THR A 65 9.73 14.37 -11.21
C THR A 65 11.13 14.72 -10.73
N LEU A 66 11.58 15.94 -11.02
CA LEU A 66 12.81 16.45 -10.44
C LEU A 66 12.67 16.59 -8.91
N PRO A 67 13.76 16.48 -8.15
CA PRO A 67 13.73 16.73 -6.71
C PRO A 67 13.15 18.11 -6.43
N LYS A 68 11.98 18.15 -5.78
CA LYS A 68 11.26 19.39 -5.52
C LYS A 68 10.73 19.41 -4.10
N GLN A 69 11.06 20.46 -3.37
CA GLN A 69 10.51 20.71 -2.05
C GLN A 69 8.98 20.87 -2.13
N ARG A 70 8.30 20.36 -1.12
CA ARG A 70 6.86 20.46 -0.98
C ARG A 70 6.49 20.87 0.44
N ALA A 71 5.46 21.69 0.57
CA ALA A 71 4.87 22.00 1.86
C ALA A 71 4.32 20.75 2.54
N ALA A 72 4.17 20.79 3.86
CA ALA A 72 3.49 19.76 4.61
C ALA A 72 2.11 19.47 4.02
N SER A 73 1.69 18.22 4.10
CA SER A 73 0.33 17.84 3.74
C SER A 73 -0.71 18.51 4.63
N SER A 74 -1.94 18.61 4.16
CA SER A 74 -3.04 19.16 4.94
C SER A 74 -3.28 18.33 6.21
N VAL A 75 -3.69 19.01 7.29
CA VAL A 75 -4.19 18.35 8.50
C VAL A 75 -5.50 17.61 8.19
N GLU A 76 -6.35 18.20 7.36
CA GLU A 76 -7.64 17.65 6.98
C GLU A 76 -7.51 16.74 5.76
N VAL A 77 -8.11 15.56 5.86
CA VAL A 77 -8.34 14.64 4.75
C VAL A 77 -9.81 14.70 4.39
N VAL A 78 -10.10 15.28 3.25
CA VAL A 78 -11.48 15.45 2.77
C VAL A 78 -11.91 14.18 2.03
N GLY A 79 -13.15 13.74 2.27
CA GLY A 79 -13.80 12.71 1.49
C GLY A 79 -14.12 13.22 0.08
N HIS A 80 -14.09 12.37 -0.91
CA HIS A 80 -14.55 12.65 -2.27
C HIS A 80 -15.48 11.56 -2.76
N GLY A 81 -16.61 11.96 -3.31
CA GLY A 81 -17.74 11.07 -3.55
C GLY A 81 -17.62 10.10 -4.68
N THR A 82 -16.66 10.22 -5.56
CA THR A 82 -16.56 9.29 -6.67
C THR A 82 -15.13 8.80 -6.93
N GLN A 83 -15.05 7.53 -7.27
CA GLN A 83 -13.84 6.85 -7.73
C GLN A 83 -13.19 7.52 -8.98
N TYR A 84 -13.94 8.40 -9.66
CA TYR A 84 -13.47 9.15 -10.83
C TYR A 84 -12.63 10.38 -10.47
N THR A 85 -12.83 10.94 -9.29
CA THR A 85 -12.06 12.11 -8.83
C THR A 85 -10.60 11.78 -8.55
N ILE A 86 -10.28 10.55 -8.21
CA ILE A 86 -8.88 10.11 -8.03
C ILE A 86 -8.09 10.21 -9.34
N TYR A 87 -8.75 10.06 -10.49
CA TYR A 87 -8.11 10.06 -11.80
C TYR A 87 -8.28 11.34 -12.62
N ASN A 88 -9.27 12.17 -12.31
CA ASN A 88 -9.69 13.26 -13.20
C ASN A 88 -9.78 14.66 -12.56
N MET A 89 -9.56 14.81 -11.26
CA MET A 89 -9.59 16.14 -10.62
C MET A 89 -8.32 16.38 -9.79
N PRO A 90 -7.88 17.64 -9.70
CA PRO A 90 -6.76 18.01 -8.84
C PRO A 90 -7.18 17.91 -7.37
N ASN A 91 -7.21 16.69 -6.86
CA ASN A 91 -7.30 16.45 -5.44
C ASN A 91 -5.94 16.80 -4.83
N PRO A 92 -5.84 17.62 -3.80
CA PRO A 92 -4.57 17.92 -3.13
C PRO A 92 -3.84 16.65 -2.66
N PHE A 93 -4.54 15.56 -2.36
CA PHE A 93 -3.94 14.28 -1.98
C PHE A 93 -3.37 13.50 -3.17
N ASP A 94 -3.99 13.55 -4.34
CA ASP A 94 -3.42 12.98 -5.56
C ASP A 94 -2.09 13.66 -5.89
N GLY A 95 -2.01 14.96 -5.68
CA GLY A 95 -0.76 15.71 -5.81
C GLY A 95 0.34 15.20 -4.87
N ASP A 96 0.01 14.86 -3.63
CA ASP A 96 0.99 14.31 -2.67
C ASP A 96 1.39 12.88 -3.01
N ILE A 97 0.43 12.02 -3.37
CA ILE A 97 0.66 10.64 -3.78
C ILE A 97 1.58 10.59 -5.00
N LEU A 98 1.21 11.28 -6.08
CA LEU A 98 1.99 11.30 -7.32
C LEU A 98 3.36 11.92 -7.12
N TRP A 99 3.46 12.95 -6.27
CA TRP A 99 4.73 13.57 -5.96
C TRP A 99 5.65 12.60 -5.18
N MET A 100 5.15 11.91 -4.15
CA MET A 100 5.93 10.92 -3.40
C MET A 100 6.40 9.78 -4.32
N ASP A 101 5.49 9.24 -5.14
CA ASP A 101 5.83 8.20 -6.11
C ASP A 101 6.90 8.67 -7.09
N GLY A 102 6.83 9.94 -7.52
CA GLY A 102 7.84 10.58 -8.36
C GLY A 102 9.19 10.69 -7.67
N GLN A 103 9.24 11.06 -6.38
CA GLN A 103 10.50 11.15 -5.63
C GLN A 103 11.12 9.75 -5.41
N VAL A 104 10.31 8.75 -5.04
CA VAL A 104 10.75 7.35 -4.89
C VAL A 104 11.31 6.81 -6.21
N SER A 105 10.57 6.99 -7.30
CA SER A 105 11.00 6.56 -8.64
C SER A 105 12.26 7.29 -9.12
N GLY A 106 12.35 8.58 -8.84
CA GLY A 106 13.50 9.42 -9.16
C GLY A 106 14.76 8.91 -8.47
N TRP A 107 14.68 8.61 -7.17
CA TRP A 107 15.82 8.02 -6.46
C TRP A 107 16.17 6.62 -6.98
N LEU A 108 15.22 5.76 -7.18
CA LEU A 108 15.46 4.42 -7.74
C LEU A 108 16.19 4.50 -9.07
N ARG A 109 15.83 5.43 -9.94
CA ARG A 109 16.44 5.61 -11.25
C ARG A 109 17.84 6.22 -11.16
N THR A 110 18.02 7.31 -10.38
CA THR A 110 19.24 8.12 -10.42
C THR A 110 20.20 7.85 -9.27
N GLY A 111 19.67 7.50 -8.09
CA GLY A 111 20.40 7.44 -6.82
C GLY A 111 20.74 8.81 -6.24
N ASP A 112 20.15 9.90 -6.77
CA ASP A 112 20.40 11.23 -6.28
C ASP A 112 19.70 11.44 -4.92
N ASN A 113 20.48 11.75 -3.90
CA ASN A 113 20.01 11.97 -2.54
C ASN A 113 19.15 13.23 -2.39
N ALA A 114 19.07 14.10 -3.38
CA ALA A 114 18.14 15.22 -3.38
C ALA A 114 16.69 14.76 -3.30
N TYR A 115 16.34 13.61 -3.89
CA TYR A 115 15.02 13.00 -3.75
C TYR A 115 14.74 12.54 -2.31
N LEU A 116 15.72 11.91 -1.66
CA LEU A 116 15.59 11.50 -0.25
C LEU A 116 15.45 12.72 0.67
N LYS A 117 16.22 13.76 0.39
CA LYS A 117 16.13 15.01 1.16
C LYS A 117 14.74 15.62 1.08
N THR A 118 14.15 15.71 -0.11
CA THR A 118 12.81 16.28 -0.27
C THR A 118 11.74 15.45 0.41
N LEU A 119 11.82 14.13 0.32
CA LEU A 119 10.88 13.21 1.03
C LEU A 119 11.00 13.36 2.56
N ARG A 120 12.24 13.36 3.08
CA ARG A 120 12.49 13.54 4.51
C ARG A 120 11.94 14.87 5.01
N ASP A 121 12.27 15.97 4.33
CA ASP A 121 11.84 17.31 4.73
C ASP A 121 10.31 17.43 4.72
N TRP A 122 9.64 16.85 3.72
CA TRP A 122 8.18 16.78 3.66
C TRP A 122 7.58 15.98 4.81
N MET A 123 8.14 14.79 5.12
CA MET A 123 7.64 13.96 6.23
C MET A 123 7.79 14.64 7.58
N LEU A 124 8.94 15.28 7.81
CA LEU A 124 9.17 16.02 9.06
C LEU A 124 8.26 17.24 9.18
N ALA A 125 8.04 17.97 8.08
CA ALA A 125 7.08 19.08 8.04
C ALA A 125 5.66 18.60 8.30
N SER A 126 5.26 17.48 7.70
CA SER A 126 3.93 16.88 7.89
C SER A 126 3.72 16.36 9.33
N ALA A 127 4.75 15.73 9.91
CA ALA A 127 4.71 15.33 11.31
C ALA A 127 4.59 16.52 12.27
N ASN A 128 5.32 17.63 12.01
CA ASN A 128 5.23 18.87 12.79
C ASN A 128 3.84 19.53 12.68
N ALA A 129 3.25 19.51 11.51
CA ALA A 129 1.92 20.10 11.27
C ALA A 129 0.77 19.21 11.76
N GLY A 130 1.02 17.97 12.17
CA GLY A 130 -0.02 17.01 12.49
C GLY A 130 -0.89 16.66 11.26
N SER A 131 -0.27 16.61 10.08
CA SER A 131 -0.97 16.32 8.82
C SER A 131 -1.73 15.00 8.87
N LEU A 132 -2.81 14.88 8.08
CA LEU A 132 -3.64 13.66 7.91
C LEU A 132 -4.38 13.20 9.19
N THR A 133 -4.45 14.02 10.22
CA THR A 133 -5.05 13.62 11.51
C THR A 133 -6.56 13.86 11.60
N LYS A 134 -7.10 14.76 10.77
CA LYS A 134 -8.51 15.13 10.78
C LYS A 134 -9.24 14.65 9.54
N LEU A 135 -10.21 13.76 9.70
CA LEU A 135 -11.06 13.28 8.60
C LEU A 135 -12.30 14.17 8.49
N VAL A 136 -12.52 14.73 7.32
CA VAL A 136 -13.65 15.62 7.04
C VAL A 136 -14.46 15.04 5.90
N PRO A 137 -15.75 14.71 6.11
CA PRO A 137 -16.66 14.36 5.02
C PRO A 137 -16.75 15.49 4.01
N ASP A 138 -16.93 15.18 2.74
CA ASP A 138 -17.22 16.17 1.73
C ASP A 138 -18.64 16.72 1.95
N PRO A 139 -18.81 18.04 2.17
CA PRO A 139 -20.12 18.62 2.45
C PRO A 139 -21.05 18.64 1.22
N ASP A 140 -20.50 18.53 0.00
CA ASP A 140 -21.24 18.71 -1.24
C ASP A 140 -21.75 17.39 -1.83
N GLU A 141 -21.49 16.25 -1.20
CA GLU A 141 -21.89 14.96 -1.73
C GLU A 141 -22.81 14.15 -0.81
N GLU A 142 -24.02 13.88 -1.31
CA GLU A 142 -24.97 12.94 -0.68
C GLU A 142 -24.53 11.47 -0.72
N LEU A 143 -23.50 11.13 -1.48
CA LEU A 143 -23.12 9.75 -1.78
C LEU A 143 -21.61 9.49 -1.61
N PHE A 144 -21.27 8.79 -0.56
CA PHE A 144 -20.00 8.06 -0.40
C PHE A 144 -18.71 8.87 -0.25
N THR A 145 -18.71 9.83 0.58
CA THR A 145 -17.50 10.53 0.99
C THR A 145 -16.85 9.84 2.19
N ASP A 146 -16.15 8.76 1.94
CA ASP A 146 -15.35 8.16 3.00
C ASP A 146 -13.93 8.75 2.95
N PRO A 147 -13.63 9.79 3.77
CA PRO A 147 -12.28 10.38 3.84
C PRO A 147 -11.23 9.37 4.26
N LEU A 148 -11.66 8.28 4.91
CA LEU A 148 -10.81 7.16 5.27
C LEU A 148 -10.23 6.45 4.05
N PHE A 149 -10.96 6.42 2.94
CA PHE A 149 -10.47 5.87 1.69
C PHE A 149 -9.25 6.66 1.17
N ASN A 150 -9.39 7.97 1.05
CA ASN A 150 -8.31 8.85 0.61
C ASN A 150 -7.10 8.77 1.56
N LEU A 151 -7.37 8.78 2.87
CA LEU A 151 -6.33 8.60 3.87
C LEU A 151 -5.51 7.32 3.63
N ARG A 152 -6.15 6.20 3.36
CA ARG A 152 -5.45 4.91 3.19
C ARG A 152 -4.60 4.83 1.94
N PHE A 153 -5.04 5.45 0.85
CA PHE A 153 -4.19 5.59 -0.35
C PHE A 153 -2.96 6.42 -0.02
N THR A 154 -3.14 7.57 0.62
CA THR A 154 -2.05 8.45 1.03
C THR A 154 -1.09 7.74 1.99
N LEU A 155 -1.61 7.04 3.00
CA LEU A 155 -0.79 6.29 3.95
C LEU A 155 0.04 5.20 3.28
N LYS A 156 -0.53 4.46 2.33
CA LYS A 156 0.22 3.42 1.62
C LYS A 156 1.45 3.99 0.93
N THR A 157 1.30 5.06 0.17
CA THR A 157 2.43 5.73 -0.50
C THR A 157 3.38 6.36 0.51
N THR A 158 2.86 6.95 1.59
CA THR A 158 3.69 7.49 2.68
C THR A 158 4.56 6.39 3.32
N PHE A 159 4.02 5.20 3.54
CA PHE A 159 4.78 4.08 4.11
C PHE A 159 5.87 3.57 3.15
N VAL A 160 5.61 3.55 1.84
CA VAL A 160 6.63 3.21 0.82
C VAL A 160 7.76 4.25 0.85
N ALA A 161 7.43 5.53 0.88
CA ALA A 161 8.42 6.61 0.94
C ALA A 161 9.20 6.62 2.28
N TYR A 162 8.52 6.36 3.40
CA TYR A 162 9.16 6.20 4.70
C TYR A 162 10.11 5.01 4.73
N ASP A 163 9.70 3.87 4.15
CA ASP A 163 10.53 2.68 4.08
C ASP A 163 11.80 2.90 3.26
N LEU A 164 11.71 3.64 2.14
CA LEU A 164 12.87 4.07 1.36
C LEU A 164 13.86 4.86 2.22
N LEU A 165 13.39 5.89 2.94
CA LEU A 165 14.24 6.73 3.80
C LEU A 165 14.93 5.90 4.89
N ARG A 166 14.23 4.93 5.44
CA ARG A 166 14.73 4.05 6.50
C ARG A 166 15.76 3.05 5.96
N GLN A 167 15.48 2.37 4.85
CA GLN A 167 16.39 1.39 4.23
C GLN A 167 17.68 2.06 3.76
N THR A 168 17.62 3.29 3.28
CA THR A 168 18.79 4.09 2.88
C THR A 168 19.53 4.73 4.05
N LYS A 169 19.02 4.57 5.29
CA LYS A 169 19.56 5.18 6.52
C LYS A 169 19.65 6.71 6.42
N PHE A 170 18.71 7.31 5.69
CA PHE A 170 18.70 8.75 5.46
C PHE A 170 18.08 9.55 6.62
N LEU A 171 17.37 8.88 7.53
CA LEU A 171 16.80 9.46 8.74
C LEU A 171 17.75 9.31 9.92
N LYS A 172 17.85 10.36 10.72
CA LYS A 172 18.45 10.26 12.07
C LYS A 172 17.48 9.54 13.00
N PRO A 173 17.97 8.93 14.11
CA PRO A 173 17.11 8.20 15.06
C PRO A 173 15.92 9.03 15.57
N GLU A 174 16.15 10.29 15.92
CA GLU A 174 15.11 11.22 16.41
C GLU A 174 14.08 11.58 15.34
N GLU A 175 14.51 11.69 14.07
CA GLU A 175 13.62 11.95 12.93
C GLU A 175 12.76 10.73 12.63
N ASN A 176 13.37 9.55 12.67
CA ASN A 176 12.66 8.28 12.53
C ASN A 176 11.58 8.12 13.59
N GLN A 177 11.93 8.37 14.87
CA GLN A 177 10.96 8.29 15.95
C GLN A 177 9.81 9.29 15.76
N LYS A 178 10.11 10.53 15.38
CA LYS A 178 9.12 11.57 15.15
C LYS A 178 8.12 11.18 14.05
N ILE A 179 8.58 10.55 12.97
CA ILE A 179 7.70 10.08 11.89
C ILE A 179 6.82 8.93 12.40
N LEU A 180 7.37 7.99 13.17
CA LEU A 180 6.61 6.91 13.79
C LEU A 180 5.53 7.44 14.73
N ASP A 181 5.87 8.42 15.59
CA ASP A 181 4.93 9.04 16.54
C ASP A 181 3.80 9.79 15.83
N TRP A 182 4.05 10.34 14.65
CA TRP A 182 3.04 10.95 13.79
C TRP A 182 2.12 9.89 13.16
N LEU A 183 2.68 8.84 12.56
CA LEU A 183 1.92 7.88 11.74
C LEU A 183 1.15 6.85 12.60
N ALA A 184 1.71 6.38 13.71
CA ALA A 184 1.10 5.32 14.51
C ALA A 184 -0.31 5.65 15.01
N PRO A 185 -0.62 6.84 15.58
CA PRO A 185 -1.97 7.18 15.99
C PRO A 185 -2.93 7.31 14.80
N ILE A 186 -2.46 7.77 13.62
CA ILE A 186 -3.28 7.86 12.41
C ILE A 186 -3.70 6.45 11.97
N VAL A 187 -2.76 5.51 11.91
CA VAL A 187 -3.06 4.10 11.58
C VAL A 187 -4.05 3.50 12.56
N LYS A 188 -3.80 3.67 13.86
CA LYS A 188 -4.69 3.16 14.93
C LYS A 188 -6.11 3.73 14.83
N ASN A 189 -6.23 5.02 14.55
CA ASN A 189 -7.54 5.68 14.41
C ASN A 189 -8.23 5.28 13.11
N SER A 190 -7.47 5.11 12.01
CA SER A 190 -8.02 4.64 10.73
C SER A 190 -8.58 3.22 10.86
N ASP A 191 -7.90 2.36 11.60
CA ASP A 191 -8.34 0.99 11.86
C ASP A 191 -9.63 0.95 12.68
N ARG A 192 -9.76 1.76 13.73
CA ARG A 192 -10.98 1.89 14.54
C ARG A 192 -12.17 2.45 13.75
N ARG A 193 -11.96 3.52 12.99
CA ARG A 193 -13.02 4.20 12.24
C ARG A 193 -13.59 3.37 11.10
N SER A 194 -12.79 2.49 10.50
CA SER A 194 -13.34 1.53 9.52
C SER A 194 -14.42 0.64 10.14
N CYS A 195 -14.40 0.54 11.44
CA CYS A 195 -15.36 -0.19 12.22
C CYS A 195 -16.59 0.64 12.58
N GLU A 196 -16.41 1.88 12.96
CA GLU A 196 -17.47 2.75 13.50
C GLU A 196 -18.40 3.31 12.41
N SER A 197 -17.90 3.60 11.21
CA SER A 197 -18.67 4.20 10.12
C SER A 197 -19.80 3.31 9.59
N LYS A 198 -19.81 2.02 9.92
CA LYS A 198 -20.81 1.05 9.41
C LYS A 198 -21.73 0.46 10.48
N GLY A 199 -21.75 1.01 11.69
CA GLY A 199 -22.68 0.63 12.77
C GLY A 199 -22.64 -0.84 13.23
N LYS A 200 -21.97 -1.72 12.49
CA LYS A 200 -21.74 -3.14 12.81
C LYS A 200 -20.35 -3.53 12.32
N CYS A 201 -19.37 -3.26 13.13
CA CYS A 201 -18.00 -3.59 12.77
C CYS A 201 -17.78 -5.10 12.75
N LYS A 202 -17.71 -5.63 11.53
CA LYS A 202 -17.04 -6.89 11.28
C LYS A 202 -15.86 -6.59 10.35
N PRO A 203 -14.71 -6.17 10.86
CA PRO A 203 -13.57 -5.76 10.04
C PRO A 203 -13.14 -6.84 9.03
N ASP A 204 -13.46 -8.08 9.32
CA ASP A 204 -13.16 -9.23 8.48
C ASP A 204 -14.37 -9.74 7.66
N SER A 205 -15.43 -8.93 7.49
CA SER A 205 -16.71 -9.42 6.99
C SER A 205 -16.76 -9.69 5.49
N LYS A 206 -15.80 -9.15 4.73
CA LYS A 206 -15.83 -9.25 3.26
C LYS A 206 -14.44 -9.59 2.68
N PRO A 207 -13.88 -10.76 3.02
CA PRO A 207 -12.62 -11.18 2.45
C PRO A 207 -12.73 -11.29 0.92
N GLY A 208 -11.68 -10.86 0.20
CA GLY A 208 -11.64 -10.88 -1.26
C GLY A 208 -12.35 -9.73 -1.95
N GLU A 209 -12.93 -8.77 -1.25
CA GLU A 209 -13.33 -7.49 -1.84
C GLU A 209 -12.11 -6.56 -1.96
N HIS A 210 -12.01 -5.82 -3.08
CA HIS A 210 -10.85 -4.98 -3.38
C HIS A 210 -10.57 -3.94 -2.29
N TRP A 211 -11.60 -3.34 -1.69
CA TRP A 211 -11.47 -2.39 -0.58
C TRP A 211 -10.85 -3.03 0.67
N THR A 212 -11.33 -4.22 1.01
CA THR A 212 -10.81 -4.96 2.15
C THR A 212 -9.34 -5.33 1.92
N LEU A 213 -9.01 -5.80 0.71
CA LEU A 213 -7.63 -6.12 0.36
C LEU A 213 -6.73 -4.87 0.38
N HIS A 214 -7.21 -3.73 -0.15
CA HIS A 214 -6.49 -2.46 -0.07
C HIS A 214 -6.18 -2.05 1.38
N ASP A 215 -7.19 -2.08 2.25
CA ASP A 215 -7.05 -1.70 3.64
C ASP A 215 -6.02 -2.57 4.37
N TYR A 216 -6.11 -3.88 4.19
CA TYR A 216 -5.20 -4.80 4.86
C TYR A 216 -3.80 -4.83 4.24
N THR A 217 -3.65 -4.49 2.97
CA THR A 217 -2.34 -4.23 2.36
C THR A 217 -1.67 -3.04 3.03
N THR A 218 -2.40 -1.95 3.24
CA THR A 218 -1.90 -0.76 3.94
C THR A 218 -1.50 -1.08 5.39
N LEU A 219 -2.33 -1.82 6.12
CA LEU A 219 -2.02 -2.24 7.49
C LEU A 219 -0.82 -3.19 7.57
N MET A 220 -0.72 -4.16 6.65
CA MET A 220 0.40 -5.09 6.62
C MET A 220 1.72 -4.38 6.30
N LEU A 221 1.67 -3.44 5.35
CA LEU A 221 2.83 -2.61 5.02
C LEU A 221 3.27 -1.78 6.23
N TRP A 222 2.32 -1.15 6.94
CA TRP A 222 2.63 -0.48 8.20
C TRP A 222 3.31 -1.41 9.20
N GLY A 223 2.74 -2.61 9.42
CA GLY A 223 3.33 -3.61 10.30
C GLY A 223 4.78 -3.92 9.94
N ALA A 224 5.06 -4.15 8.66
CA ALA A 224 6.41 -4.44 8.17
C ALA A 224 7.38 -3.27 8.38
N VAL A 225 6.96 -2.02 8.06
CA VAL A 225 7.84 -0.85 8.16
C VAL A 225 8.02 -0.33 9.59
N SER A 226 7.03 -0.51 10.47
CA SER A 226 7.10 -0.09 11.88
C SER A 226 7.65 -1.18 12.82
N GLY A 227 7.71 -2.45 12.36
CA GLY A 227 8.04 -3.59 13.21
C GLY A 227 6.85 -4.12 14.04
N ASP A 228 5.62 -3.66 13.73
CA ASP A 228 4.44 -4.05 14.51
C ASP A 228 3.82 -5.36 13.99
N ASN A 229 4.10 -6.44 14.72
CA ASN A 229 3.59 -7.78 14.39
C ASN A 229 2.06 -7.86 14.38
N TYR A 230 1.36 -7.03 15.14
CA TYR A 230 -0.11 -7.05 15.16
C TYR A 230 -0.70 -6.70 13.80
N TYR A 231 -0.24 -5.59 13.19
CA TYR A 231 -0.71 -5.18 11.87
C TYR A 231 -0.21 -6.11 10.76
N PHE A 232 1.03 -6.59 10.86
CA PHE A 232 1.56 -7.55 9.90
C PHE A 232 0.73 -8.84 9.87
N GLN A 233 0.44 -9.43 11.05
CA GLN A 233 -0.41 -10.62 11.16
C GLN A 233 -1.84 -10.41 10.69
N ARG A 234 -2.39 -9.22 10.87
CA ARG A 234 -3.73 -8.89 10.37
C ARG A 234 -3.79 -8.92 8.85
N GLY A 235 -2.78 -8.36 8.17
CA GLY A 235 -2.67 -8.44 6.72
C GLY A 235 -2.54 -9.88 6.23
N THR A 236 -1.63 -10.66 6.84
CA THR A 236 -1.46 -12.09 6.53
C THR A 236 -2.76 -12.88 6.72
N LYS A 237 -3.46 -12.66 7.83
CA LYS A 237 -4.75 -13.29 8.09
C LYS A 237 -5.79 -12.95 7.01
N MET A 238 -5.84 -11.70 6.57
CA MET A 238 -6.77 -11.28 5.52
C MET A 238 -6.39 -11.87 4.17
N TYR A 239 -5.10 -11.94 3.83
CA TYR A 239 -4.62 -12.63 2.64
C TYR A 239 -5.17 -14.06 2.58
N VAL A 240 -4.93 -14.85 3.62
CA VAL A 240 -5.38 -16.25 3.71
C VAL A 240 -6.90 -16.37 3.63
N LYS A 241 -7.65 -15.53 4.36
CA LYS A 241 -9.11 -15.51 4.30
C LYS A 241 -9.64 -15.17 2.91
N SER A 242 -8.99 -14.20 2.24
CA SER A 242 -9.40 -13.74 0.92
C SER A 242 -9.15 -14.80 -0.14
N LEU A 243 -8.00 -15.47 -0.11
CA LEU A 243 -7.73 -16.62 -0.99
C LEU A 243 -8.78 -17.73 -0.82
N ARG A 244 -9.11 -18.07 0.44
CA ARG A 244 -10.14 -19.10 0.74
C ARG A 244 -11.54 -18.72 0.28
N SER A 245 -11.82 -17.42 0.13
CA SER A 245 -13.11 -16.90 -0.33
C SER A 245 -13.29 -16.92 -1.84
N LEU A 246 -12.20 -17.13 -2.60
CA LEU A 246 -12.27 -17.19 -4.05
C LEU A 246 -13.06 -18.42 -4.51
N SER A 247 -13.71 -18.29 -5.66
CA SER A 247 -14.35 -19.43 -6.32
C SER A 247 -13.31 -20.38 -6.91
N SER A 248 -13.74 -21.57 -7.34
CA SER A 248 -12.87 -22.51 -8.06
C SER A 248 -12.25 -21.94 -9.34
N LYS A 249 -12.82 -20.85 -9.88
CA LYS A 249 -12.28 -20.09 -11.03
C LYS A 249 -11.41 -18.90 -10.63
N GLY A 250 -11.02 -18.78 -9.36
CA GLY A 250 -10.17 -17.68 -8.87
C GLY A 250 -10.87 -16.32 -8.72
N ALA A 251 -12.18 -16.23 -8.94
CA ALA A 251 -12.90 -14.96 -8.87
C ALA A 251 -13.51 -14.72 -7.47
N SER A 252 -13.41 -13.49 -6.97
CA SER A 252 -14.10 -13.08 -5.77
C SER A 252 -15.62 -12.93 -5.99
N LYS A 253 -16.38 -12.93 -4.90
CA LYS A 253 -17.84 -12.68 -4.97
C LYS A 253 -18.15 -11.30 -5.52
N GLU A 254 -17.31 -10.31 -5.25
CA GLU A 254 -17.46 -8.96 -5.75
C GLU A 254 -17.32 -8.90 -7.27
N VAL A 255 -16.27 -9.51 -7.81
CA VAL A 255 -15.99 -9.56 -9.25
C VAL A 255 -17.19 -10.09 -10.02
N LYS A 256 -17.82 -11.18 -9.51
CA LYS A 256 -19.02 -11.76 -10.11
C LYS A 256 -20.21 -10.79 -10.18
N LYS A 257 -20.31 -9.83 -9.25
CA LYS A 257 -21.42 -8.87 -9.18
C LYS A 257 -21.18 -7.60 -10.04
N LYS A 258 -19.93 -7.27 -10.38
CA LYS A 258 -19.57 -5.99 -11.00
C LYS A 258 -19.73 -5.93 -12.51
N LYS A 259 -20.22 -6.99 -13.18
CA LYS A 259 -20.54 -7.04 -14.62
C LYS A 259 -19.45 -6.37 -15.49
N HIS A 260 -19.74 -5.20 -16.08
CA HIS A 260 -18.81 -4.44 -16.93
C HIS A 260 -17.49 -4.02 -16.25
N ARG A 261 -17.46 -3.94 -14.92
CA ARG A 261 -16.25 -3.63 -14.14
C ARG A 261 -15.54 -4.87 -13.58
N ALA A 262 -15.98 -6.07 -13.93
CA ALA A 262 -15.47 -7.32 -13.36
C ALA A 262 -13.97 -7.47 -13.58
N LEU A 263 -13.48 -7.21 -14.80
CA LEU A 263 -12.04 -7.31 -15.12
C LEU A 263 -11.21 -6.30 -14.34
N GLN A 264 -11.68 -5.05 -14.26
CA GLN A 264 -11.00 -4.02 -13.46
C GLN A 264 -10.87 -4.48 -11.99
N LYS A 265 -11.96 -4.94 -11.38
CA LYS A 265 -11.94 -5.38 -9.98
C LYS A 265 -11.12 -6.65 -9.75
N GLN A 266 -11.07 -7.54 -10.74
CA GLN A 266 -10.19 -8.70 -10.67
C GLN A 266 -8.71 -8.29 -10.71
N ASN A 267 -8.34 -7.36 -11.59
CA ASN A 267 -6.97 -6.86 -11.67
C ASN A 267 -6.54 -6.13 -10.38
N GLU A 268 -7.42 -5.29 -9.81
CA GLU A 268 -7.17 -4.65 -8.51
C GLU A 268 -6.94 -5.69 -7.41
N ASN A 269 -7.77 -6.72 -7.33
CA ASN A 269 -7.62 -7.80 -6.35
C ASN A 269 -6.29 -8.55 -6.52
N VAL A 270 -5.93 -8.91 -7.76
CA VAL A 270 -4.65 -9.58 -8.04
C VAL A 270 -3.48 -8.69 -7.60
N GLY A 271 -3.52 -7.40 -7.90
CA GLY A 271 -2.50 -6.45 -7.47
C GLY A 271 -2.32 -6.43 -5.94
N TYR A 272 -3.41 -6.42 -5.17
CA TYR A 272 -3.33 -6.47 -3.71
C TYR A 272 -2.84 -7.83 -3.17
N PHE A 273 -3.24 -8.94 -3.79
CA PHE A 273 -2.70 -10.25 -3.43
C PHE A 273 -1.19 -10.31 -3.64
N VAL A 274 -0.71 -9.82 -4.79
CA VAL A 274 0.73 -9.74 -5.05
C VAL A 274 1.43 -8.85 -4.03
N MET A 275 0.92 -7.67 -3.73
CA MET A 275 1.51 -6.78 -2.72
C MET A 275 1.60 -7.45 -1.34
N LEU A 276 0.54 -8.13 -0.89
CA LEU A 276 0.53 -8.84 0.39
C LEU A 276 1.55 -9.97 0.41
N ALA A 277 1.68 -10.73 -0.69
CA ALA A 277 2.66 -11.79 -0.83
C ALA A 277 4.09 -11.24 -0.85
N GLU A 278 4.36 -10.14 -1.57
CA GLU A 278 5.68 -9.48 -1.60
C GLU A 278 6.09 -8.96 -0.22
N ILE A 279 5.16 -8.32 0.52
CA ILE A 279 5.45 -7.87 1.88
C ILE A 279 5.81 -9.05 2.78
N ALA A 280 5.12 -10.20 2.64
CA ALA A 280 5.44 -11.41 3.38
C ALA A 280 6.77 -12.02 2.95
N ALA A 281 7.05 -12.08 1.63
CA ALA A 281 8.28 -12.61 1.08
C ALA A 281 9.51 -11.84 1.57
N ASN A 282 9.42 -10.52 1.67
CA ASN A 282 10.47 -9.68 2.25
C ASN A 282 10.75 -10.02 3.73
N GLN A 283 9.77 -10.59 4.42
CA GLN A 283 9.93 -11.09 5.80
C GLN A 283 10.35 -12.57 5.85
N GLY A 284 10.54 -13.23 4.71
CA GLY A 284 10.96 -14.63 4.61
C GLY A 284 9.79 -15.63 4.61
N TYR A 285 8.56 -15.18 4.34
CA TYR A 285 7.39 -16.05 4.25
C TYR A 285 6.91 -16.17 2.82
N ASP A 286 6.82 -17.38 2.31
CA ASP A 286 6.25 -17.68 0.99
C ASP A 286 4.71 -17.79 1.11
N LEU A 287 4.02 -16.84 0.49
CA LEU A 287 2.56 -16.81 0.37
C LEU A 287 2.08 -17.02 -1.09
N TYR A 288 2.99 -17.27 -2.04
CA TYR A 288 2.67 -17.54 -3.43
C TYR A 288 2.13 -18.95 -3.67
#